data_92f823ef7ef0f0c78324e0269c4766ac
#
_entry.id   92f823ef7ef0f0c78324e0269c4766ac
#
_cell.length_a   1.000
_cell.length_b   1.000
_cell.length_c   1.000
_cell.angle_alpha   90.00
_cell.angle_beta   90.00
_cell.angle_gamma   90.00
#
_symmetry.space_group_name_H-M   'P 1'
#
loop_
_entity.id
_entity.type
_entity.pdbx_description
1 polymer ?
#
loop_
_entity_poly.entity_id
_entity_poly.type
_entity_poly.pdbx_seq_one_letter_code
_entity_poly.pdbx_strand_id
1 'polypeptide(L)'
;FPVYMFTAYASRAVMIMTFFFLVFIFVFLSVFMNVGLKKKIVSYLILILVPISSAFILISNSRFGNLATYMFYRYLGESFNNYNTHFFYELKGNTWGEAYFVFFRKLMGISSNFKTTREKWEWLDNITGVDTHVFYTFVGGLNIEFGFVGTIVIGLLLSFFMVKKMRPYNVLTLPKFIALGMLAYTLINGVFFFVLQGDWGNLEILFTLFFCFLFSKYRTRKYINK
;
A
#
# COMPACT_ATOMS: atom_id res chain seq x y z
N PHE A 1 -16.16 -1.97 -7.21
CA PHE A 1 -15.88 -1.91 -5.77
C PHE A 1 -15.38 -0.51 -5.34
N PRO A 2 -14.32 0.12 -5.93
CA PRO A 2 -13.87 1.46 -5.53
C PRO A 2 -14.94 2.55 -5.66
N VAL A 3 -15.73 2.52 -6.72
CA VAL A 3 -16.83 3.47 -6.92
C VAL A 3 -17.92 3.31 -5.86
N TYR A 4 -18.27 2.06 -5.51
CA TYR A 4 -19.20 1.79 -4.42
C TYR A 4 -18.69 2.35 -3.08
N MET A 5 -17.43 2.09 -2.74
CA MET A 5 -16.82 2.60 -1.51
C MET A 5 -16.77 4.14 -1.49
N PHE A 6 -16.50 4.76 -2.63
CA PHE A 6 -16.56 6.21 -2.74
C PHE A 6 -17.96 6.76 -2.49
N THR A 7 -18.97 6.19 -3.14
CA THR A 7 -20.37 6.64 -3.01
C THR A 7 -20.95 6.34 -1.63
N ALA A 8 -20.71 5.13 -1.11
CA ALA A 8 -21.28 4.70 0.18
C ALA A 8 -20.64 5.42 1.39
N TYR A 9 -19.32 5.65 1.35
CA TYR A 9 -18.59 6.23 2.48
C TYR A 9 -18.03 7.62 2.20
N ALA A 10 -18.27 8.17 1.01
CA ALA A 10 -17.65 9.42 0.54
C ALA A 10 -16.11 9.43 0.73
N SER A 11 -15.48 8.25 0.63
CA SER A 11 -14.06 8.06 0.85
C SER A 11 -13.25 8.44 -0.39
N ARG A 12 -12.59 9.59 -0.34
CA ARG A 12 -11.70 10.08 -1.39
C ARG A 12 -10.41 9.26 -1.49
N ALA A 13 -9.95 8.73 -0.36
CA ALA A 13 -8.71 7.97 -0.29
C ALA A 13 -8.74 6.74 -1.20
N VAL A 14 -9.82 5.95 -1.17
CA VAL A 14 -9.97 4.74 -2.00
C VAL A 14 -9.89 5.07 -3.49
N MET A 15 -10.48 6.18 -3.93
CA MET A 15 -10.42 6.58 -5.35
C MET A 15 -9.02 7.03 -5.76
N ILE A 16 -8.37 7.87 -4.95
CA ILE A 16 -7.01 8.34 -5.20
C ILE A 16 -6.05 7.15 -5.29
N MET A 17 -6.15 6.22 -4.36
CA MET A 17 -5.30 5.04 -4.33
C MET A 17 -5.54 4.11 -5.52
N THR A 18 -6.81 3.90 -5.88
CA THR A 18 -7.16 3.12 -7.08
C THR A 18 -6.60 3.78 -8.34
N PHE A 19 -6.69 5.11 -8.43
CA PHE A 19 -6.11 5.87 -9.53
C PHE A 19 -4.60 5.68 -9.64
N PHE A 20 -3.85 5.90 -8.57
CA PHE A 20 -2.40 5.69 -8.58
C PHE A 20 -2.03 4.25 -8.92
N PHE A 21 -2.79 3.29 -8.44
CA PHE A 21 -2.59 1.89 -8.76
C PHE A 21 -2.81 1.60 -10.26
N LEU A 22 -3.86 2.14 -10.87
CA LEU A 22 -4.10 2.00 -12.31
C LEU A 22 -3.00 2.68 -13.14
N VAL A 23 -2.57 3.88 -12.76
CA VAL A 23 -1.44 4.57 -13.41
C VAL A 23 -0.17 3.74 -13.32
N PHE A 24 0.13 3.19 -12.14
CA PHE A 24 1.29 2.33 -11.95
C PHE A 24 1.22 1.08 -12.84
N ILE A 25 0.09 0.37 -12.85
CA ILE A 25 -0.11 -0.80 -13.70
C ILE A 25 0.08 -0.41 -15.17
N PHE A 26 -0.50 0.71 -15.59
CA PHE A 26 -0.35 1.20 -16.96
C PHE A 26 1.11 1.50 -17.31
N VAL A 27 1.82 2.25 -16.48
CA VAL A 27 3.24 2.57 -16.69
C VAL A 27 4.05 1.29 -16.81
N PHE A 28 3.83 0.35 -15.90
CA PHE A 28 4.53 -0.92 -15.87
C PHE A 28 4.25 -1.80 -17.11
N LEU A 29 2.99 -1.92 -17.50
CA LEU A 29 2.59 -2.72 -18.67
C LEU A 29 2.89 -2.00 -20.00
N SER A 30 3.03 -0.67 -19.98
CA SER A 30 3.26 0.12 -21.20
C SER A 30 4.51 -0.29 -21.96
N VAL A 31 5.52 -0.82 -21.27
CA VAL A 31 6.76 -1.34 -21.89
C VAL A 31 6.47 -2.49 -22.86
N PHE A 32 5.41 -3.26 -22.62
CA PHE A 32 5.01 -4.44 -23.42
C PHE A 32 3.93 -4.13 -24.46
N MET A 33 3.43 -2.88 -24.51
CA MET A 33 2.34 -2.47 -25.38
C MET A 33 2.86 -1.78 -26.66
N ASN A 34 2.18 -1.98 -27.78
CA ASN A 34 2.43 -1.20 -28.98
C ASN A 34 1.91 0.26 -28.82
N VAL A 35 2.41 1.17 -29.66
CA VAL A 35 2.10 2.60 -29.58
C VAL A 35 0.60 2.88 -29.72
N GLY A 36 -0.10 2.16 -30.60
CA GLY A 36 -1.54 2.35 -30.82
C GLY A 36 -2.36 1.99 -29.59
N LEU A 37 -2.04 0.86 -28.95
CA LEU A 37 -2.70 0.44 -27.73
C LEU A 37 -2.43 1.41 -26.56
N LYS A 38 -1.19 1.89 -26.42
CA LYS A 38 -0.85 2.90 -25.42
C LYS A 38 -1.70 4.15 -25.55
N LYS A 39 -1.78 4.72 -26.77
CA LYS A 39 -2.59 5.92 -27.03
C LYS A 39 -4.07 5.69 -26.67
N LYS A 40 -4.63 4.53 -27.05
CA LYS A 40 -6.01 4.18 -26.78
C LYS A 40 -6.29 4.08 -25.28
N ILE A 41 -5.41 3.42 -24.52
CA ILE A 41 -5.55 3.29 -23.06
C ILE A 41 -5.41 4.64 -22.38
N VAL A 42 -4.43 5.47 -22.76
CA VAL A 42 -4.28 6.83 -22.23
C VAL A 42 -5.53 7.66 -22.47
N SER A 43 -6.12 7.60 -23.67
CA SER A 43 -7.37 8.32 -23.98
C SER A 43 -8.52 7.87 -23.06
N TYR A 44 -8.67 6.57 -22.81
CA TYR A 44 -9.68 6.08 -21.88
C TYR A 44 -9.39 6.48 -20.43
N LEU A 45 -8.14 6.43 -20.01
CA LEU A 45 -7.76 6.89 -18.68
C LEU A 45 -8.11 8.37 -18.50
N ILE A 46 -7.77 9.23 -19.46
CA ILE A 46 -8.11 10.66 -19.41
C ILE A 46 -9.64 10.85 -19.37
N LEU A 47 -10.39 10.14 -20.22
CA LEU A 47 -11.86 10.21 -20.27
C LEU A 47 -12.51 9.86 -18.93
N ILE A 48 -11.95 8.91 -18.20
CA ILE A 48 -12.45 8.49 -16.88
C ILE A 48 -11.96 9.43 -15.77
N LEU A 49 -10.71 9.86 -15.85
CA LEU A 49 -10.05 10.63 -14.78
C LEU A 49 -10.53 12.07 -14.70
N VAL A 50 -10.80 12.70 -15.82
CA VAL A 50 -11.27 14.10 -15.83
C VAL A 50 -12.58 14.27 -15.06
N PRO A 51 -13.65 13.47 -15.29
CA PRO A 51 -14.88 13.55 -14.49
C PRO A 51 -14.65 13.24 -13.00
N ILE A 52 -13.83 12.23 -12.70
CA ILE A 52 -13.53 11.84 -11.31
C ILE A 52 -12.79 12.95 -10.59
N SER A 53 -11.77 13.55 -11.21
CA SER A 53 -11.02 14.67 -10.64
C SER A 53 -11.90 15.89 -10.43
N SER A 54 -12.76 16.20 -11.39
CA SER A 54 -13.73 17.30 -11.28
C SER A 54 -14.69 17.09 -10.11
N ALA A 55 -15.27 15.90 -9.97
CA ALA A 55 -16.13 15.55 -8.84
C ALA A 55 -15.37 15.67 -7.51
N PHE A 56 -14.11 15.22 -7.47
CA PHE A 56 -13.26 15.34 -6.28
C PHE A 56 -13.03 16.81 -5.87
N ILE A 57 -12.72 17.68 -6.85
CA ILE A 57 -12.53 19.12 -6.61
C ILE A 57 -13.83 19.75 -6.09
N LEU A 58 -14.97 19.45 -6.72
CA LEU A 58 -16.27 19.96 -6.28
C LEU A 58 -16.60 19.56 -4.85
N ILE A 59 -16.42 18.27 -4.48
CA ILE A 59 -16.66 17.78 -3.13
C ILE A 59 -15.69 18.44 -2.13
N SER A 60 -14.42 18.62 -2.52
CA SER A 60 -13.44 19.27 -1.67
C SER A 60 -13.77 20.73 -1.43
N ASN A 61 -14.16 21.46 -2.47
CA ASN A 61 -14.58 22.87 -2.35
C ASN A 61 -15.87 23.01 -1.51
N SER A 62 -16.84 22.12 -1.68
CA SER A 62 -18.07 22.17 -0.88
C SER A 62 -17.83 21.90 0.61
N ARG A 63 -16.83 21.09 0.95
CA ARG A 63 -16.49 20.77 2.35
C ARG A 63 -15.57 21.79 3.02
N PHE A 64 -14.61 22.33 2.29
CA PHE A 64 -13.53 23.14 2.87
C PHE A 64 -13.50 24.57 2.36
N GLY A 65 -14.33 24.92 1.37
CA GLY A 65 -14.37 26.28 0.82
C GLY A 65 -12.98 26.76 0.40
N ASN A 66 -12.61 27.95 0.86
CA ASN A 66 -11.31 28.55 0.55
C ASN A 66 -10.10 27.78 1.08
N LEU A 67 -10.30 26.83 1.99
CA LEU A 67 -9.24 25.99 2.57
C LEU A 67 -9.00 24.71 1.76
N ALA A 68 -9.75 24.45 0.67
CA ALA A 68 -9.67 23.20 -0.09
C ALA A 68 -8.25 22.92 -0.60
N THR A 69 -7.55 23.93 -1.11
CA THR A 69 -6.16 23.82 -1.60
C THR A 69 -5.19 23.50 -0.45
N TYR A 70 -5.33 24.19 0.69
CA TYR A 70 -4.52 23.92 1.88
C TYR A 70 -4.74 22.49 2.39
N MET A 71 -5.98 22.03 2.46
CA MET A 71 -6.31 20.67 2.87
C MET A 71 -5.75 19.61 1.91
N PHE A 72 -5.69 19.89 0.62
CA PHE A 72 -5.06 19.01 -0.35
C PHE A 72 -3.55 18.84 -0.07
N TYR A 73 -2.83 19.93 0.12
CA TYR A 73 -1.39 19.89 0.47
C TYR A 73 -1.15 19.21 1.83
N ARG A 74 -2.02 19.50 2.80
CA ARG A 74 -1.98 18.83 4.10
C ARG A 74 -2.10 17.32 3.95
N TYR A 75 -3.09 16.83 3.20
CA TYR A 75 -3.26 15.39 2.96
C TYR A 75 -2.05 14.74 2.31
N LEU A 76 -1.37 15.40 1.40
CA LEU A 76 -0.18 14.85 0.75
C LEU A 76 1.04 14.82 1.67
N GLY A 77 1.17 15.81 2.55
CA GLY A 77 2.36 15.99 3.40
C GLY A 77 2.21 15.47 4.84
N GLU A 78 0.98 15.29 5.31
CA GLU A 78 0.69 14.99 6.73
C GLU A 78 1.38 13.73 7.22
N SER A 79 1.34 12.64 6.45
CA SER A 79 1.94 11.37 6.83
C SER A 79 3.47 11.43 6.93
N PHE A 80 4.11 12.18 6.04
CA PHE A 80 5.56 12.40 6.08
C PHE A 80 5.96 13.29 7.25
N ASN A 81 5.17 14.35 7.49
CA ASN A 81 5.41 15.25 8.61
C ASN A 81 5.24 14.52 9.94
N ASN A 82 4.14 13.78 10.12
CA ASN A 82 3.90 13.00 11.33
C ASN A 82 5.00 11.95 11.55
N TYR A 83 5.41 11.26 10.48
CA TYR A 83 6.53 10.32 10.59
C TYR A 83 7.81 11.02 11.07
N ASN A 84 8.18 12.14 10.48
CA ASN A 84 9.40 12.84 10.81
C ASN A 84 9.37 13.47 12.21
N THR A 85 8.25 14.07 12.63
CA THR A 85 8.15 14.75 13.91
C THR A 85 7.92 13.83 15.10
N HIS A 86 7.10 12.78 14.93
CA HIS A 86 6.67 11.94 16.05
C HIS A 86 7.27 10.53 15.97
N PHE A 87 7.08 9.81 14.85
CA PHE A 87 7.46 8.41 14.78
C PHE A 87 8.96 8.16 14.63
N PHE A 88 9.71 9.12 14.13
CA PHE A 88 11.16 8.98 13.99
C PHE A 88 11.92 9.26 15.28
N TYR A 89 11.50 10.29 16.03
CA TYR A 89 12.23 10.76 17.21
C TYR A 89 11.61 10.34 18.55
N GLU A 90 10.29 10.22 18.62
CA GLU A 90 9.56 10.08 19.89
C GLU A 90 9.13 8.65 20.18
N LEU A 91 9.29 7.71 19.22
CA LEU A 91 8.89 6.33 19.40
C LEU A 91 9.66 5.66 20.53
N LYS A 92 8.96 5.27 21.60
CA LYS A 92 9.57 4.70 22.84
C LYS A 92 9.69 3.17 22.79
N GLY A 93 8.77 2.49 22.09
CA GLY A 93 8.71 1.04 22.04
C GLY A 93 8.23 0.54 20.69
N ASN A 94 8.38 -0.76 20.47
CA ASN A 94 7.90 -1.48 19.30
C ASN A 94 7.07 -2.69 19.68
N THR A 95 6.29 -3.20 18.74
CA THR A 95 5.25 -4.19 19.00
C THR A 95 5.61 -5.60 18.54
N TRP A 96 6.71 -5.75 17.82
CA TRP A 96 7.23 -7.05 17.36
C TRP A 96 6.19 -7.92 16.65
N GLY A 97 5.44 -7.33 15.74
CA GLY A 97 4.43 -8.02 14.93
C GLY A 97 3.04 -8.08 15.56
N GLU A 98 2.86 -7.56 16.79
CA GLU A 98 1.56 -7.67 17.47
C GLU A 98 0.52 -6.71 16.91
N ALA A 99 0.91 -5.52 16.48
CA ALA A 99 -0.04 -4.53 15.99
C ALA A 99 -0.55 -4.85 14.57
N TYR A 100 0.33 -5.25 13.67
CA TYR A 100 0.00 -5.33 12.25
C TYR A 100 0.06 -6.74 11.68
N PHE A 101 0.80 -7.65 12.29
CA PHE A 101 0.92 -9.04 11.86
C PHE A 101 0.10 -10.01 12.73
N VAL A 102 -1.08 -9.54 13.16
CA VAL A 102 -1.99 -10.24 14.07
C VAL A 102 -2.35 -11.64 13.60
N PHE A 103 -2.64 -11.81 12.31
CA PHE A 103 -3.01 -13.09 11.72
C PHE A 103 -1.88 -14.11 11.83
N PHE A 104 -0.65 -13.71 11.53
CA PHE A 104 0.51 -14.62 11.65
C PHE A 104 0.77 -15.03 13.10
N ARG A 105 0.57 -14.11 14.05
CA ARG A 105 0.67 -14.44 15.49
C ARG A 105 -0.40 -15.44 15.93
N LYS A 106 -1.65 -15.24 15.48
CA LYS A 106 -2.74 -16.19 15.72
C LYS A 106 -2.41 -17.59 15.19
N LEU A 107 -1.82 -17.68 13.99
CA LEU A 107 -1.37 -18.97 13.43
C LEU A 107 -0.28 -19.65 14.28
N MET A 108 0.55 -18.88 14.98
CA MET A 108 1.57 -19.37 15.91
C MET A 108 1.01 -19.64 17.31
N GLY A 109 -0.30 -19.49 17.53
CA GLY A 109 -0.93 -19.68 18.84
C GLY A 109 -0.66 -18.56 19.85
N ILE A 110 -0.17 -17.40 19.38
CA ILE A 110 0.14 -16.25 20.23
C ILE A 110 -1.07 -15.32 20.29
N SER A 111 -1.62 -15.09 21.47
CA SER A 111 -2.73 -14.16 21.67
C SER A 111 -2.29 -12.70 21.52
N SER A 112 -3.23 -11.84 21.11
CA SER A 112 -3.04 -10.39 21.09
C SER A 112 -3.44 -9.77 22.43
N ASN A 113 -2.81 -8.67 22.80
CA ASN A 113 -3.14 -7.89 24.01
C ASN A 113 -4.39 -7.03 23.87
N PHE A 114 -5.05 -7.06 22.70
CA PHE A 114 -6.28 -6.31 22.42
C PHE A 114 -7.29 -7.18 21.68
N LYS A 115 -8.57 -6.91 21.89
CA LYS A 115 -9.70 -7.62 21.25
C LYS A 115 -10.42 -6.76 20.23
N THR A 116 -10.46 -5.46 20.45
CA THR A 116 -11.15 -4.52 19.60
C THR A 116 -10.17 -3.55 18.92
N THR A 117 -10.60 -2.91 17.83
CA THR A 117 -9.80 -1.89 17.14
C THR A 117 -9.48 -0.71 18.06
N ARG A 118 -10.41 -0.33 18.92
CA ARG A 118 -10.21 0.75 19.89
C ARG A 118 -9.15 0.40 20.92
N GLU A 119 -9.26 -0.76 21.54
CA GLU A 119 -8.24 -1.27 22.48
C GLU A 119 -6.86 -1.36 21.81
N LYS A 120 -6.81 -1.75 20.52
CA LYS A 120 -5.56 -1.79 19.76
C LYS A 120 -4.90 -0.41 19.71
N TRP A 121 -5.64 0.64 19.38
CA TRP A 121 -5.09 1.98 19.28
C TRP A 121 -4.65 2.51 20.64
N GLU A 122 -5.46 2.37 21.69
CA GLU A 122 -5.11 2.76 23.05
C GLU A 122 -3.85 2.01 23.55
N TRP A 123 -3.75 0.73 23.23
CA TRP A 123 -2.57 -0.08 23.56
C TRP A 123 -1.32 0.36 22.77
N LEU A 124 -1.46 0.68 21.49
CA LEU A 124 -0.38 1.18 20.66
C LEU A 124 0.16 2.51 21.17
N ASP A 125 -0.71 3.47 21.47
CA ASP A 125 -0.33 4.78 22.01
C ASP A 125 0.43 4.64 23.33
N ASN A 126 0.02 3.71 24.19
CA ASN A 126 0.70 3.43 25.45
C ASN A 126 2.11 2.83 25.26
N ILE A 127 2.29 1.92 24.31
CA ILE A 127 3.61 1.28 24.06
C ILE A 127 4.53 2.22 23.29
N THR A 128 4.01 2.86 22.28
CA THR A 128 4.82 3.68 21.38
C THR A 128 5.10 5.07 21.96
N GLY A 129 4.21 5.55 22.84
CA GLY A 129 4.28 6.89 23.41
C GLY A 129 3.91 8.01 22.45
N VAL A 130 3.37 7.67 21.26
CA VAL A 130 2.94 8.62 20.22
C VAL A 130 1.50 8.33 19.81
N ASP A 131 0.80 9.36 19.32
CA ASP A 131 -0.56 9.22 18.79
C ASP A 131 -0.50 8.43 17.47
N THR A 132 -1.04 7.21 17.49
CA THR A 132 -1.08 6.32 16.32
C THR A 132 -2.39 6.45 15.52
N HIS A 133 -3.30 7.36 15.89
CA HIS A 133 -4.52 7.64 15.14
C HIS A 133 -4.31 8.55 13.91
N VAL A 134 -3.08 9.03 13.71
CA VAL A 134 -2.72 9.89 12.58
C VAL A 134 -2.14 9.09 11.42
N PHE A 135 -2.09 9.69 10.24
CA PHE A 135 -1.39 9.10 9.11
C PHE A 135 0.12 9.09 9.38
N TYR A 136 0.73 7.94 9.17
CA TYR A 136 2.18 7.74 9.24
C TYR A 136 2.60 6.76 8.15
N THR A 137 3.43 7.06 7.27
CA THR A 137 3.83 6.24 6.12
C THR A 137 3.96 4.73 6.44
N PHE A 138 4.04 3.85 5.43
CA PHE A 138 4.32 2.43 5.68
C PHE A 138 5.63 2.20 6.44
N VAL A 139 6.59 3.12 6.27
CA VAL A 139 7.86 3.13 7.02
C VAL A 139 7.60 3.35 8.51
N GLY A 140 6.69 4.29 8.85
CA GLY A 140 6.26 4.49 10.24
C GLY A 140 5.57 3.26 10.81
N GLY A 141 4.72 2.58 10.02
CA GLY A 141 4.12 1.31 10.42
C GLY A 141 5.14 0.22 10.70
N LEU A 142 6.16 0.07 9.85
CA LEU A 142 7.25 -0.87 10.10
C LEU A 142 8.10 -0.46 11.32
N ASN A 143 8.24 0.85 11.55
CA ASN A 143 8.97 1.35 12.71
C ASN A 143 8.25 1.04 14.03
N ILE A 144 6.92 1.17 14.06
CA ILE A 144 6.08 0.73 15.18
C ILE A 144 6.30 -0.76 15.47
N GLU A 145 6.37 -1.60 14.43
CA GLU A 145 6.51 -3.05 14.60
C GLU A 145 7.90 -3.48 15.00
N PHE A 146 8.92 -3.02 14.30
CA PHE A 146 10.27 -3.58 14.37
C PHE A 146 11.33 -2.59 14.83
N GLY A 147 10.92 -1.36 15.15
CA GLY A 147 11.84 -0.29 15.47
C GLY A 147 12.65 0.17 14.24
N PHE A 148 13.49 1.18 14.45
CA PHE A 148 14.26 1.80 13.38
C PHE A 148 15.20 0.81 12.67
N VAL A 149 15.97 0.02 13.42
CA VAL A 149 16.92 -0.95 12.87
C VAL A 149 16.18 -2.04 12.07
N GLY A 150 15.11 -2.59 12.63
CA GLY A 150 14.30 -3.61 11.94
C GLY A 150 13.68 -3.08 10.65
N THR A 151 13.23 -1.83 10.65
CA THR A 151 12.70 -1.16 9.44
C THR A 151 13.76 -1.03 8.34
N ILE A 152 14.99 -0.64 8.68
CA ILE A 152 16.10 -0.59 7.73
C ILE A 152 16.40 -1.98 7.16
N VAL A 153 16.48 -2.99 8.01
CA VAL A 153 16.75 -4.37 7.56
C VAL A 153 15.66 -4.85 6.60
N ILE A 154 14.39 -4.64 6.92
CA ILE A 154 13.27 -5.01 6.06
C ILE A 154 13.33 -4.22 4.74
N GLY A 155 13.61 -2.92 4.79
CA GLY A 155 13.78 -2.07 3.59
C GLY A 155 14.90 -2.57 2.68
N LEU A 156 16.05 -2.96 3.22
CA LEU A 156 17.16 -3.55 2.46
C LEU A 156 16.79 -4.90 1.86
N LEU A 157 16.11 -5.78 2.60
CA LEU A 157 15.65 -7.07 2.10
C LEU A 157 14.65 -6.91 0.96
N LEU A 158 13.67 -6.01 1.11
CA LEU A 158 12.71 -5.70 0.05
C LEU A 158 13.41 -5.13 -1.19
N SER A 159 14.34 -4.19 -1.01
CA SER A 159 15.11 -3.60 -2.10
C SER A 159 15.95 -4.65 -2.84
N PHE A 160 16.65 -5.51 -2.10
CA PHE A 160 17.43 -6.61 -2.67
C PHE A 160 16.53 -7.57 -3.46
N PHE A 161 15.40 -7.95 -2.89
CA PHE A 161 14.43 -8.82 -3.57
C PHE A 161 13.92 -8.17 -4.85
N MET A 162 13.58 -6.87 -4.80
CA MET A 162 13.13 -6.11 -5.96
C MET A 162 14.19 -6.09 -7.05
N VAL A 163 15.41 -5.67 -6.75
CA VAL A 163 16.50 -5.58 -7.72
C VAL A 163 16.77 -6.95 -8.35
N LYS A 164 16.79 -8.02 -7.56
CA LYS A 164 17.00 -9.38 -8.04
C LYS A 164 15.86 -9.87 -8.94
N LYS A 165 14.60 -9.53 -8.63
CA LYS A 165 13.41 -10.00 -9.38
C LYS A 165 13.04 -9.08 -10.54
N MET A 166 13.35 -7.77 -10.44
CA MET A 166 13.05 -6.77 -11.47
C MET A 166 14.14 -6.63 -12.54
N ARG A 167 15.24 -7.36 -12.46
CA ARG A 167 16.21 -7.36 -13.57
C ARG A 167 15.47 -7.51 -14.90
N PRO A 168 15.80 -6.70 -15.91
CA PRO A 168 15.07 -6.64 -17.17
C PRO A 168 15.17 -8.00 -17.87
N TYR A 169 14.16 -8.82 -17.65
CA TYR A 169 13.91 -9.99 -18.46
C TYR A 169 12.88 -9.60 -19.50
N ASN A 170 13.10 -9.96 -20.74
CA ASN A 170 12.22 -9.68 -21.87
C ASN A 170 10.80 -10.26 -21.73
N VAL A 171 10.50 -10.95 -20.64
CA VAL A 171 9.19 -11.61 -20.43
C VAL A 171 8.69 -11.35 -19.02
N LEU A 172 7.55 -10.69 -18.92
CA LEU A 172 6.78 -10.55 -17.69
C LEU A 172 5.98 -11.84 -17.45
N THR A 173 6.31 -12.55 -16.38
CA THR A 173 5.55 -13.73 -15.97
C THR A 173 4.47 -13.37 -14.98
N LEU A 174 3.37 -14.14 -14.94
CA LEU A 174 2.25 -13.89 -14.03
C LEU A 174 2.70 -13.79 -12.54
N PRO A 175 3.56 -14.67 -12.01
CA PRO A 175 4.06 -14.51 -10.64
C PRO A 175 4.80 -13.18 -10.40
N LYS A 176 5.60 -12.75 -11.37
CA LYS A 176 6.28 -11.46 -11.28
C LYS A 176 5.30 -10.31 -11.29
N PHE A 177 4.28 -10.37 -12.15
CA PHE A 177 3.23 -9.35 -12.24
C PHE A 177 2.45 -9.24 -10.92
N ILE A 178 2.07 -10.37 -10.32
CA ILE A 178 1.38 -10.42 -9.04
C ILE A 178 2.25 -9.82 -7.92
N ALA A 179 3.51 -10.25 -7.82
CA ALA A 179 4.43 -9.74 -6.80
C ALA A 179 4.70 -8.25 -6.93
N LEU A 180 4.85 -7.75 -8.16
CA LEU A 180 5.05 -6.33 -8.44
C LEU A 180 3.79 -5.52 -8.19
N GLY A 181 2.61 -6.07 -8.52
CA GLY A 181 1.32 -5.45 -8.22
C GLY A 181 1.10 -5.27 -6.72
N MET A 182 1.40 -6.30 -5.92
CA MET A 182 1.33 -6.23 -4.46
C MET A 182 2.29 -5.20 -3.88
N LEU A 183 3.51 -5.16 -4.39
CA LEU A 183 4.50 -4.18 -3.96
C LEU A 183 4.07 -2.75 -4.31
N ALA A 184 3.59 -2.52 -5.53
CA ALA A 184 3.06 -1.24 -5.95
C ALA A 184 1.89 -0.80 -5.08
N TYR A 185 0.97 -1.71 -4.81
CA TYR A 185 -0.16 -1.48 -3.91
C TYR A 185 0.33 -1.04 -2.53
N THR A 186 1.33 -1.74 -1.98
CA THR A 186 1.93 -1.40 -0.69
C THR A 186 2.62 -0.04 -0.70
N LEU A 187 3.38 0.28 -1.74
CA LEU A 187 4.10 1.56 -1.83
C LEU A 187 3.15 2.74 -2.04
N ILE A 188 2.15 2.60 -2.90
CA ILE A 188 1.17 3.66 -3.19
C ILE A 188 0.33 3.97 -1.95
N ASN A 189 -0.20 2.95 -1.30
CA ASN A 189 -0.96 3.13 -0.06
C ASN A 189 -0.04 3.51 1.10
N GLY A 190 1.20 3.09 1.04
CA GLY A 190 2.23 3.33 2.03
C GLY A 190 2.63 4.79 2.21
N VAL A 191 2.20 5.67 1.31
CA VAL A 191 2.29 7.12 1.52
C VAL A 191 1.48 7.54 2.75
N PHE A 192 0.38 6.84 3.05
CA PHE A 192 -0.53 7.20 4.14
C PHE A 192 -0.37 6.28 5.36
N PHE A 193 -0.31 4.98 5.16
CA PHE A 193 -0.23 3.98 6.25
C PHE A 193 0.26 2.63 5.75
N PHE A 194 0.55 1.71 6.66
CA PHE A 194 0.89 0.33 6.32
C PHE A 194 -0.36 -0.47 5.95
N VAL A 195 -0.63 -0.62 4.65
CA VAL A 195 -1.87 -1.23 4.14
C VAL A 195 -1.99 -2.73 4.44
N LEU A 196 -0.87 -3.44 4.59
CA LEU A 196 -0.84 -4.88 4.84
C LEU A 196 -1.06 -5.26 6.31
N GLN A 197 -1.56 -4.34 7.12
CA GLN A 197 -1.86 -4.56 8.52
C GLN A 197 -3.13 -5.36 8.75
N GLY A 198 -3.19 -6.03 9.90
CA GLY A 198 -4.35 -6.77 10.36
C GLY A 198 -4.61 -8.07 9.60
N ASP A 199 -5.72 -8.73 9.91
CA ASP A 199 -6.02 -10.06 9.37
C ASP A 199 -6.13 -10.07 7.85
N TRP A 200 -6.82 -9.09 7.26
CA TRP A 200 -7.00 -8.99 5.80
C TRP A 200 -5.70 -8.71 5.05
N GLY A 201 -4.92 -7.72 5.49
CA GLY A 201 -3.65 -7.41 4.86
C GLY A 201 -2.65 -8.57 4.97
N ASN A 202 -2.65 -9.29 6.09
CA ASN A 202 -1.81 -10.47 6.26
C ASN A 202 -2.26 -11.63 5.34
N LEU A 203 -3.57 -11.82 5.14
CA LEU A 203 -4.10 -12.78 4.16
C LEU A 203 -3.72 -12.41 2.74
N GLU A 204 -3.73 -11.12 2.37
CA GLU A 204 -3.26 -10.66 1.06
C GLU A 204 -1.79 -11.04 0.80
N ILE A 205 -0.93 -10.94 1.81
CA ILE A 205 0.46 -11.42 1.72
C ILE A 205 0.49 -12.91 1.44
N LEU A 206 -0.25 -13.72 2.22
CA LEU A 206 -0.29 -15.17 2.04
C LEU A 206 -0.82 -15.57 0.66
N PHE A 207 -1.93 -14.98 0.21
CA PHE A 207 -2.48 -15.25 -1.12
C PHE A 207 -1.49 -14.88 -2.22
N THR A 208 -0.82 -13.73 -2.08
CA THR A 208 0.21 -13.32 -3.05
C THR A 208 1.33 -14.34 -3.14
N LEU A 209 1.87 -14.79 -2.01
CA LEU A 209 2.91 -15.81 -1.96
C LEU A 209 2.43 -17.14 -2.52
N PHE A 210 1.22 -17.57 -2.16
CA PHE A 210 0.60 -18.80 -2.64
C PHE A 210 0.41 -18.79 -4.17
N PHE A 211 -0.15 -17.73 -4.74
CA PHE A 211 -0.31 -17.60 -6.19
C PHE A 211 1.04 -17.52 -6.91
N CYS A 212 2.01 -16.77 -6.36
CA CYS A 212 3.36 -16.75 -6.91
C CYS A 212 4.00 -18.15 -6.93
N PHE A 213 3.79 -18.94 -5.90
CA PHE A 213 4.27 -20.31 -5.81
C PHE A 213 3.57 -21.23 -6.83
N LEU A 214 2.24 -21.21 -6.87
CA LEU A 214 1.44 -22.01 -7.81
C LEU A 214 1.86 -21.75 -9.26
N PHE A 215 1.90 -20.49 -9.66
CA PHE A 215 2.22 -20.13 -11.04
C PHE A 215 3.69 -20.26 -11.40
N SER A 216 4.59 -20.31 -10.41
CA SER A 216 6.01 -20.59 -10.67
C SER A 216 6.24 -22.00 -11.18
N LYS A 217 5.48 -22.97 -10.68
CA LYS A 217 5.56 -24.38 -11.10
C LYS A 217 5.07 -24.63 -12.53
N TYR A 218 4.10 -23.84 -13.01
CA TYR A 218 3.54 -24.01 -14.36
C TYR A 218 4.46 -23.52 -15.47
N ARG A 219 5.50 -22.75 -15.16
CA ARG A 219 6.40 -22.15 -16.13
C ARG A 219 7.39 -23.13 -16.76
N THR A 220 7.77 -24.18 -16.05
CA THR A 220 8.87 -25.10 -16.48
C THR A 220 8.50 -26.02 -17.62
N ARG A 221 7.22 -26.18 -17.94
CA ARG A 221 6.76 -27.15 -18.96
C ARG A 221 6.63 -26.63 -20.40
N LYS A 222 6.56 -25.31 -20.64
CA LYS A 222 6.24 -24.77 -21.98
C LYS A 222 7.40 -24.18 -22.78
N TYR A 223 8.59 -24.04 -22.23
CA TYR A 223 9.73 -23.43 -22.92
C TYR A 223 10.88 -24.39 -23.26
N ILE A 224 10.73 -25.70 -22.98
CA ILE A 224 11.71 -26.71 -23.31
C ILE A 224 11.54 -27.26 -24.75
N ASN A 225 10.41 -26.93 -25.41
CA ASN A 225 10.09 -27.44 -26.75
C ASN A 225 10.03 -26.34 -27.83
N LYS A 226 11.00 -25.37 -27.81
CA LYS A 226 11.27 -24.56 -29.02
C LYS A 226 12.76 -24.38 -29.21
#